data_fb1e00557c37c0fa4881bcc2125eaf9f
#
_entry.id   fb1e00557c37c0fa4881bcc2125eaf9f
#
_cell.length_a   1.000
_cell.length_b   1.000
_cell.length_c   1.000
_cell.angle_alpha   90.00
_cell.angle_beta   90.00
_cell.angle_gamma   90.00
#
_symmetry.space_group_name_H-M   'P 1'
#
loop_
_entity.id
_entity.type
_entity.pdbx_description
1 polymer ?
#
loop_
_entity_poly.entity_id
_entity_poly.type
_entity_poly.pdbx_seq_one_letter_code
_entity_poly.pdbx_strand_id
1 'polypeptide(L)'
;SRFPNILVNGNMGIAVGMATNIPPHNLGEVIDGCVAYIDNPDITVTELMQYIKGPDFPTAGVILGNGGIKRAYESGRGAITIRGMATVEETHNKHRIVITELPYQVNKKALIQRIGELVRDKVIDGISNLSDESALEGIKIVIDVKKEANANVVLNNLYKHTPVSYTHLRA
;
A
#
# COMPACT_ATOMS: atom_id res chain seq x y z
N SER A 1 -1.53 -25.71 12.58
CA SER A 1 -1.89 -24.32 12.86
C SER A 1 -3.31 -24.27 13.43
N ARG A 2 -3.58 -23.38 14.36
CA ARG A 2 -4.93 -23.23 14.95
C ARG A 2 -5.85 -22.35 14.08
N PHE A 3 -5.30 -21.70 13.09
CA PHE A 3 -5.99 -20.82 12.13
C PHE A 3 -5.22 -20.84 10.81
N PRO A 4 -5.80 -20.40 9.69
CA PRO A 4 -5.12 -20.31 8.40
C PRO A 4 -4.02 -19.26 8.39
N ASN A 5 -2.87 -19.58 8.98
CA ASN A 5 -1.75 -18.66 9.17
C ASN A 5 -1.24 -18.06 7.85
N ILE A 6 -1.29 -18.83 6.76
CA ILE A 6 -0.84 -18.37 5.45
C ILE A 6 -1.66 -17.18 4.92
N LEU A 7 -2.96 -17.11 5.25
CA LEU A 7 -3.80 -15.99 4.89
C LEU A 7 -3.64 -14.81 5.86
N VAL A 8 -3.57 -15.09 7.16
CA VAL A 8 -3.51 -14.04 8.18
C VAL A 8 -2.19 -13.28 8.12
N ASN A 9 -1.07 -13.99 8.08
CA ASN A 9 0.26 -13.37 8.06
C ASN A 9 0.80 -13.15 6.65
N GLY A 10 0.16 -13.73 5.64
CA GLY A 10 0.70 -13.74 4.29
C GLY A 10 1.94 -14.63 4.16
N ASN A 11 2.46 -14.73 2.96
CA ASN A 11 3.70 -15.44 2.67
C ASN A 11 4.35 -14.89 1.40
N MET A 12 5.66 -14.89 1.38
CA MET A 12 6.45 -14.58 0.20
C MET A 12 7.45 -15.70 -0.05
N GLY A 13 7.45 -16.25 -1.24
CA GLY A 13 8.37 -17.30 -1.65
C GLY A 13 8.94 -17.03 -3.04
N ILE A 14 10.24 -17.30 -3.19
CA ILE A 14 10.95 -17.15 -4.46
C ILE A 14 11.55 -18.50 -4.83
N ALA A 15 11.20 -18.98 -6.02
CA ALA A 15 11.78 -20.19 -6.61
C ALA A 15 12.28 -19.89 -8.02
N VAL A 16 13.01 -20.83 -8.62
CA VAL A 16 13.50 -20.68 -10.00
C VAL A 16 12.29 -20.65 -10.95
N GLY A 17 12.15 -19.55 -11.67
CA GLY A 17 11.06 -19.35 -12.64
C GLY A 17 9.68 -19.02 -12.07
N MET A 18 9.53 -18.95 -10.73
CA MET A 18 8.26 -18.69 -10.09
C MET A 18 8.44 -17.94 -8.76
N ALA A 19 7.54 -16.99 -8.47
CA ALA A 19 7.47 -16.33 -7.17
C ALA A 19 6.02 -16.28 -6.70
N THR A 20 5.81 -16.42 -5.40
CA THR A 20 4.52 -16.22 -4.77
C THR A 20 4.59 -15.07 -3.77
N ASN A 21 3.52 -14.33 -3.64
CA ASN A 21 3.42 -13.24 -2.69
C ASN A 21 1.96 -13.09 -2.22
N ILE A 22 1.65 -13.74 -1.12
CA ILE A 22 0.32 -13.74 -0.51
C ILE A 22 0.27 -12.59 0.50
N PRO A 23 -0.62 -11.61 0.33
CA PRO A 23 -0.76 -10.52 1.28
C PRO A 23 -1.39 -10.99 2.59
N PRO A 24 -1.13 -10.31 3.72
CA PRO A 24 -1.80 -10.58 4.99
C PRO A 24 -3.28 -10.18 4.95
N HIS A 25 -4.09 -10.81 5.81
CA HIS A 25 -5.52 -10.59 5.94
C HIS A 25 -5.93 -10.43 7.41
N ASN A 26 -7.09 -9.83 7.64
CA ASN A 26 -7.66 -9.68 8.97
C ASN A 26 -8.03 -11.04 9.57
N LEU A 27 -7.57 -11.31 10.80
CA LEU A 27 -7.80 -12.57 11.48
C LEU A 27 -9.29 -12.87 11.67
N GLY A 28 -10.09 -11.88 12.07
CA GLY A 28 -11.54 -12.04 12.26
C GLY A 28 -12.24 -12.42 10.96
N GLU A 29 -11.98 -11.68 9.88
CA GLU A 29 -12.53 -11.97 8.55
C GLU A 29 -12.15 -13.37 8.05
N VAL A 30 -10.90 -13.81 8.27
CA VAL A 30 -10.44 -15.14 7.88
C VAL A 30 -11.15 -16.23 8.68
N ILE A 31 -11.37 -16.03 9.98
CA ILE A 31 -12.10 -16.98 10.82
C ILE A 31 -13.56 -17.07 10.38
N ASP A 32 -14.22 -15.93 10.13
CA ASP A 32 -15.61 -15.89 9.63
C ASP A 32 -15.74 -16.61 8.29
N GLY A 33 -14.77 -16.41 7.38
CA GLY A 33 -14.69 -17.14 6.12
C GLY A 33 -14.51 -18.66 6.32
N CYS A 34 -13.70 -19.08 7.29
CA CYS A 34 -13.54 -20.49 7.63
C CYS A 34 -14.82 -21.11 8.16
N VAL A 35 -15.54 -20.42 9.04
CA VAL A 35 -16.84 -20.89 9.56
C VAL A 35 -17.84 -21.02 8.41
N ALA A 36 -17.94 -20.02 7.55
CA ALA A 36 -18.82 -20.07 6.37
C ALA A 36 -18.49 -21.24 5.44
N TYR A 37 -17.21 -21.58 5.25
CA TYR A 37 -16.77 -22.72 4.45
C TYR A 37 -17.08 -24.06 5.12
N ILE A 38 -16.99 -24.16 6.44
CA ILE A 38 -17.34 -25.36 7.19
C ILE A 38 -18.85 -25.62 7.11
N ASP A 39 -19.67 -24.57 7.22
CA ASP A 39 -21.11 -24.64 7.14
C ASP A 39 -21.61 -24.95 5.71
N ASN A 40 -20.90 -24.47 4.71
CA ASN A 40 -21.19 -24.73 3.29
C ASN A 40 -19.88 -24.97 2.51
N PRO A 41 -19.43 -26.23 2.36
CA PRO A 41 -18.21 -26.57 1.62
C PRO A 41 -18.25 -26.21 0.12
N ASP A 42 -19.43 -26.03 -0.44
CA ASP A 42 -19.64 -25.65 -1.85
C ASP A 42 -19.67 -24.11 -2.05
N ILE A 43 -19.41 -23.34 -1.00
CA ILE A 43 -19.38 -21.87 -1.06
C ILE A 43 -18.39 -21.39 -2.11
N THR A 44 -18.82 -20.45 -2.95
CA THR A 44 -17.99 -19.88 -4.01
C THR A 44 -17.02 -18.83 -3.47
N VAL A 45 -15.95 -18.55 -4.22
CA VAL A 45 -15.00 -17.48 -3.88
C VAL A 45 -15.72 -16.13 -3.75
N THR A 46 -16.68 -15.84 -4.63
CA THR A 46 -17.44 -14.58 -4.58
C THR A 46 -18.26 -14.45 -3.29
N GLU A 47 -18.83 -15.55 -2.81
CA GLU A 47 -19.57 -15.58 -1.53
C GLU A 47 -18.62 -15.47 -0.33
N LEU A 48 -17.45 -16.12 -0.36
CA LEU A 48 -16.41 -15.98 0.66
C LEU A 48 -15.91 -14.54 0.76
N MET A 49 -15.89 -13.79 -0.32
CA MET A 49 -15.52 -12.37 -0.31
C MET A 49 -16.53 -11.47 0.45
N GLN A 50 -17.69 -11.97 0.84
CA GLN A 50 -18.57 -11.26 1.77
C GLN A 50 -18.01 -11.25 3.19
N TYR A 51 -17.22 -12.26 3.57
CA TYR A 51 -16.55 -12.42 4.85
C TYR A 51 -15.10 -11.88 4.80
N ILE A 52 -14.33 -12.28 3.77
CA ILE A 52 -12.95 -11.85 3.55
C ILE A 52 -12.96 -10.81 2.42
N LYS A 53 -13.05 -9.54 2.80
CA LYS A 53 -13.24 -8.43 1.85
C LYS A 53 -12.00 -8.12 1.02
N GLY A 54 -10.82 -8.37 1.57
CA GLY A 54 -9.56 -8.12 0.92
C GLY A 54 -8.37 -8.22 1.87
N PRO A 55 -7.15 -7.99 1.38
CA PRO A 55 -5.96 -7.89 2.20
C PRO A 55 -6.08 -6.80 3.25
N ASP A 56 -5.48 -7.05 4.43
CA ASP A 56 -5.36 -6.10 5.53
C ASP A 56 -3.88 -5.98 5.92
N PHE A 57 -3.30 -4.81 5.66
CA PHE A 57 -1.88 -4.59 5.85
C PHE A 57 -1.58 -3.96 7.21
N PRO A 58 -0.57 -4.44 7.95
CA PRO A 58 -0.19 -3.87 9.26
C PRO A 58 0.33 -2.44 9.15
N THR A 59 0.72 -2.01 7.95
CA THR A 59 1.19 -0.65 7.64
C THR A 59 0.08 0.30 7.21
N ALA A 60 -1.19 -0.15 7.29
CA ALA A 60 -2.36 0.57 6.80
C ALA A 60 -2.27 0.93 5.29
N GLY A 61 -2.69 2.12 4.89
CA GLY A 61 -2.77 2.49 3.48
C GLY A 61 -4.12 2.14 2.84
N VAL A 62 -4.28 2.54 1.60
CA VAL A 62 -5.53 2.37 0.85
C VAL A 62 -5.31 1.48 -0.36
N ILE A 63 -6.16 0.47 -0.53
CA ILE A 63 -6.17 -0.35 -1.73
C ILE A 63 -7.01 0.35 -2.80
N LEU A 64 -6.43 0.49 -3.99
CA LEU A 64 -7.08 1.13 -5.13
C LEU A 64 -7.77 0.09 -6.01
N GLY A 65 -9.10 0.04 -5.94
CA GLY A 65 -9.95 -0.81 -6.78
C GLY A 65 -10.07 -2.26 -6.30
N ASN A 66 -11.25 -2.82 -6.47
CA ASN A 66 -11.57 -4.18 -6.01
C ASN A 66 -11.35 -5.26 -7.07
N GLY A 67 -11.22 -4.88 -8.34
CA GLY A 67 -11.10 -5.82 -9.45
C GLY A 67 -9.81 -6.67 -9.41
N GLY A 68 -8.74 -6.12 -8.87
CA GLY A 68 -7.48 -6.84 -8.66
C GLY A 68 -7.59 -7.89 -7.56
N ILE A 69 -8.29 -7.58 -6.47
CA ILE A 69 -8.53 -8.49 -5.34
C ILE A 69 -9.36 -9.69 -5.82
N LYS A 70 -10.48 -9.41 -6.50
CA LYS A 70 -11.36 -10.47 -7.01
C LYS A 70 -10.60 -11.42 -7.94
N ARG A 71 -9.87 -10.89 -8.92
CA ARG A 71 -9.04 -11.72 -9.82
C ARG A 71 -7.98 -12.53 -9.08
N ALA A 72 -7.32 -11.94 -8.06
CA ALA A 72 -6.34 -12.65 -7.26
C ALA A 72 -6.96 -13.84 -6.53
N TYR A 73 -8.14 -13.67 -5.95
CA TYR A 73 -8.82 -14.74 -5.24
C TYR A 73 -9.39 -15.84 -6.16
N GLU A 74 -9.92 -15.47 -7.33
CA GLU A 74 -10.50 -16.42 -8.28
C GLU A 74 -9.44 -17.22 -9.06
N SER A 75 -8.35 -16.57 -9.46
CA SER A 75 -7.35 -17.18 -10.37
C SER A 75 -5.98 -17.42 -9.71
N GLY A 76 -5.78 -16.98 -8.46
CA GLY A 76 -4.46 -16.98 -7.84
C GLY A 76 -3.50 -15.93 -8.44
N ARG A 77 -3.98 -15.05 -9.33
CA ARG A 77 -3.16 -14.02 -9.99
C ARG A 77 -3.91 -12.69 -10.06
N GLY A 78 -3.38 -11.68 -9.41
CA GLY A 78 -3.96 -10.34 -9.44
C GLY A 78 -2.94 -9.27 -9.13
N ALA A 79 -3.18 -8.06 -9.60
CA ALA A 79 -2.42 -6.88 -9.25
C ALA A 79 -3.27 -6.04 -8.29
N ILE A 80 -2.73 -5.76 -7.11
CA ILE A 80 -3.36 -4.93 -6.08
C ILE A 80 -2.49 -3.69 -5.94
N THR A 81 -3.05 -2.53 -6.16
CA THR A 81 -2.36 -1.27 -5.97
C THR A 81 -2.65 -0.74 -4.56
N ILE A 82 -1.61 -0.56 -3.77
CA ILE A 82 -1.66 -0.01 -2.42
C ILE A 82 -1.09 1.40 -2.49
N ARG A 83 -1.79 2.35 -1.88
CA ARG A 83 -1.35 3.73 -1.76
C ARG A 83 -1.16 4.09 -0.29
N GLY A 84 -0.01 4.69 0.03
CA GLY A 84 0.24 5.29 1.33
C GLY A 84 -0.66 6.50 1.59
N MET A 85 -0.82 6.86 2.85
CA MET A 85 -1.56 8.05 3.25
C MET A 85 -0.66 9.29 3.11
N ALA A 86 -1.09 10.24 2.31
CA ALA A 86 -0.44 11.54 2.18
C ALA A 86 -1.49 12.64 2.20
N THR A 87 -1.21 13.69 2.96
CA THR A 87 -2.08 14.88 3.10
C THR A 87 -1.34 16.13 2.67
N VAL A 88 -2.08 17.09 2.11
CA VAL A 88 -1.56 18.42 1.82
C VAL A 88 -1.93 19.34 2.96
N GLU A 89 -0.95 19.89 3.63
CA GLU A 89 -1.12 20.88 4.70
C GLU A 89 -0.79 22.27 4.16
N GLU A 90 -1.68 23.23 4.43
CA GLU A 90 -1.46 24.63 4.10
C GLU A 90 -1.22 25.42 5.39
N THR A 91 -0.06 26.05 5.49
CA THR A 91 0.31 26.90 6.62
C THR A 91 0.88 28.21 6.10
N HIS A 92 0.25 29.35 6.45
CA HIS A 92 0.74 30.72 6.20
C HIS A 92 1.75 30.85 5.03
N ASN A 93 1.28 30.74 3.78
CA ASN A 93 2.07 30.83 2.55
C ASN A 93 3.06 29.65 2.28
N LYS A 94 2.92 28.51 2.96
CA LYS A 94 3.69 27.30 2.66
C LYS A 94 2.74 26.13 2.46
N HIS A 95 2.96 25.37 1.40
CA HIS A 95 2.29 24.11 1.17
C HIS A 95 3.25 22.98 1.52
N ARG A 96 2.77 22.00 2.27
CA ARG A 96 3.51 20.81 2.66
C ARG A 96 2.73 19.57 2.29
N ILE A 97 3.44 18.55 1.83
CA ILE A 97 2.90 17.20 1.68
C ILE A 97 3.46 16.37 2.83
N VAL A 98 2.56 15.81 3.64
CA VAL A 98 2.92 14.97 4.77
C VAL A 98 2.49 13.54 4.47
N ILE A 99 3.46 12.61 4.43
CA ILE A 99 3.24 11.19 4.23
C ILE A 99 3.30 10.52 5.61
N THR A 100 2.18 9.95 6.05
CA THR A 100 2.03 9.31 7.36
C THR A 100 1.98 7.80 7.29
N GLU A 101 1.64 7.22 6.13
CA GLU A 101 1.59 5.78 5.92
C GLU A 101 2.27 5.43 4.61
N LEU A 102 3.01 4.31 4.62
CA LEU A 102 3.65 3.77 3.43
C LEU A 102 3.00 2.44 3.05
N PRO A 103 2.96 2.10 1.75
CA PRO A 103 2.52 0.79 1.32
C PRO A 103 3.34 -0.33 1.96
N TYR A 104 2.69 -1.48 2.18
CA TYR A 104 3.33 -2.66 2.74
C TYR A 104 4.61 -3.04 1.95
N GLN A 105 5.68 -3.35 2.69
CA GLN A 105 7.01 -3.69 2.15
C GLN A 105 7.79 -2.52 1.51
N VAL A 106 7.30 -1.30 1.54
CA VAL A 106 8.06 -0.13 1.10
C VAL A 106 8.99 0.35 2.20
N ASN A 107 10.28 0.42 1.87
CA ASN A 107 11.30 0.91 2.80
C ASN A 107 11.33 2.45 2.79
N LYS A 108 11.14 3.06 3.96
CA LYS A 108 11.13 4.53 4.14
C LYS A 108 12.41 5.19 3.62
N LYS A 109 13.58 4.66 3.98
CA LYS A 109 14.87 5.25 3.57
C LYS A 109 15.05 5.21 2.04
N ALA A 110 14.70 4.09 1.43
CA ALA A 110 14.76 3.94 -0.03
C ALA A 110 13.77 4.88 -0.73
N LEU A 111 12.58 5.10 -0.17
CA LEU A 111 11.62 6.07 -0.69
C LEU A 111 12.15 7.49 -0.64
N ILE A 112 12.70 7.92 0.50
CA ILE A 112 13.27 9.27 0.68
C ILE A 112 14.42 9.49 -0.32
N GLN A 113 15.30 8.50 -0.47
CA GLN A 113 16.38 8.56 -1.46
C GLN A 113 15.84 8.68 -2.88
N ARG A 114 14.82 7.89 -3.22
CA ARG A 114 14.19 7.94 -4.55
C ARG A 114 13.54 9.29 -4.84
N ILE A 115 12.86 9.89 -3.88
CA ILE A 115 12.32 11.25 -4.02
C ILE A 115 13.45 12.26 -4.27
N GLY A 116 14.53 12.18 -3.50
CA GLY A 116 15.70 13.04 -3.67
C GLY A 116 16.34 12.93 -5.07
N GLU A 117 16.44 11.71 -5.61
CA GLU A 117 16.92 11.46 -6.97
C GLU A 117 16.01 12.10 -8.02
N LEU A 118 14.69 11.92 -7.91
CA LEU A 118 13.71 12.49 -8.84
C LEU A 118 13.69 14.01 -8.84
N VAL A 119 13.94 14.64 -7.69
CA VAL A 119 14.08 16.10 -7.57
C VAL A 119 15.38 16.58 -8.23
N ARG A 120 16.50 15.90 -7.95
CA ARG A 120 17.79 16.22 -8.53
C ARG A 120 17.79 16.09 -10.06
N ASP A 121 17.14 15.03 -10.56
CA ASP A 121 17.06 14.72 -11.99
C ASP A 121 15.95 15.54 -12.69
N LYS A 122 15.28 16.46 -11.96
CA LYS A 122 14.18 17.31 -12.43
C LYS A 122 12.99 16.56 -13.03
N VAL A 123 12.77 15.32 -12.62
CA VAL A 123 11.58 14.54 -12.99
C VAL A 123 10.36 15.04 -12.22
N ILE A 124 10.57 15.40 -10.94
CA ILE A 124 9.56 16.06 -10.11
C ILE A 124 10.09 17.47 -9.78
N ASP A 125 9.39 18.48 -10.24
CA ASP A 125 9.65 19.87 -9.87
C ASP A 125 8.65 20.34 -8.80
N GLY A 126 8.95 21.48 -8.19
CA GLY A 126 8.09 22.09 -7.17
C GLY A 126 8.38 21.68 -5.74
N ILE A 127 9.34 20.81 -5.47
CA ILE A 127 9.82 20.46 -4.12
C ILE A 127 10.97 21.40 -3.73
N SER A 128 10.84 22.04 -2.55
CA SER A 128 11.88 22.90 -1.99
C SER A 128 12.71 22.21 -0.92
N ASN A 129 12.12 21.33 -0.13
CA ASN A 129 12.81 20.57 0.93
C ASN A 129 12.14 19.22 1.16
N LEU A 130 12.91 18.26 1.64
CA LEU A 130 12.48 16.92 1.99
C LEU A 130 13.09 16.57 3.36
N SER A 131 12.25 16.27 4.35
CA SER A 131 12.68 15.92 5.70
C SER A 131 11.95 14.67 6.21
N ASP A 132 12.66 13.90 7.04
CA ASP A 132 12.11 12.78 7.79
C ASP A 132 11.89 13.23 9.23
N GLU A 133 10.65 13.45 9.61
CA GLU A 133 10.22 13.81 10.94
C GLU A 133 9.59 12.63 11.69
N SER A 134 9.85 11.40 11.25
CA SER A 134 9.33 10.18 11.88
C SER A 134 9.83 10.05 13.32
N ALA A 135 8.92 9.64 14.21
CA ALA A 135 9.20 9.44 15.63
C ALA A 135 8.67 8.06 16.08
N LEU A 136 8.71 7.79 17.38
CA LEU A 136 8.14 6.58 17.96
C LEU A 136 6.65 6.40 17.68
N GLU A 137 5.94 7.48 17.44
CA GLU A 137 4.51 7.51 17.15
C GLU A 137 4.16 7.05 15.72
N GLY A 138 5.15 7.01 14.82
CA GLY A 138 4.93 6.55 13.44
C GLY A 138 5.78 7.26 12.38
N ILE A 139 5.44 6.95 11.13
CA ILE A 139 6.09 7.53 9.95
C ILE A 139 5.56 8.94 9.71
N LYS A 140 6.49 9.88 9.51
CA LYS A 140 6.18 11.25 9.10
C LYS A 140 7.27 11.77 8.16
N ILE A 141 6.98 11.76 6.86
CA ILE A 141 7.84 12.33 5.84
C ILE A 141 7.21 13.66 5.40
N VAL A 142 7.96 14.75 5.52
CA VAL A 142 7.49 16.09 5.19
C VAL A 142 8.19 16.58 3.92
N ILE A 143 7.40 17.01 2.95
CA ILE A 143 7.85 17.55 1.66
C ILE A 143 7.35 18.98 1.56
N ASP A 144 8.26 19.95 1.63
CA ASP A 144 7.92 21.35 1.44
C ASP A 144 7.80 21.65 -0.07
N VAL A 145 6.69 22.23 -0.47
CA VAL A 145 6.41 22.61 -1.86
C VAL A 145 6.77 24.08 -2.08
N LYS A 146 7.34 24.39 -3.24
CA LYS A 146 7.64 25.78 -3.65
C LYS A 146 6.35 26.59 -3.77
N LYS A 147 6.42 27.90 -3.49
CA LYS A 147 5.24 28.79 -3.52
C LYS A 147 4.53 28.86 -4.86
N GLU A 148 5.30 28.77 -5.93
CA GLU A 148 4.80 28.82 -7.32
C GLU A 148 4.25 27.45 -7.79
N ALA A 149 4.45 26.38 -7.04
CA ALA A 149 4.05 25.03 -7.43
C ALA A 149 2.70 24.64 -6.80
N ASN A 150 1.93 23.84 -7.54
CA ASN A 150 0.69 23.28 -7.03
C ASN A 150 0.96 21.97 -6.27
N ALA A 151 0.66 21.95 -4.97
CA ALA A 151 0.91 20.80 -4.11
C ALA A 151 0.20 19.52 -4.59
N ASN A 152 -1.00 19.63 -5.15
CA ASN A 152 -1.72 18.45 -5.66
C ASN A 152 -1.06 17.86 -6.91
N VAL A 153 -0.48 18.70 -7.76
CA VAL A 153 0.29 18.24 -8.93
C VAL A 153 1.56 17.52 -8.48
N VAL A 154 2.27 18.08 -7.50
CA VAL A 154 3.46 17.45 -6.90
C VAL A 154 3.09 16.11 -6.27
N LEU A 155 2.00 16.04 -5.51
CA LEU A 155 1.51 14.81 -4.89
C LEU A 155 1.17 13.73 -5.94
N ASN A 156 0.50 14.12 -7.03
CA ASN A 156 0.18 13.19 -8.11
C ASN A 156 1.45 12.67 -8.82
N ASN A 157 2.46 13.49 -8.97
CA ASN A 157 3.76 13.09 -9.50
C ASN A 157 4.49 12.13 -8.55
N LEU A 158 4.40 12.35 -7.24
CA LEU A 158 4.92 11.42 -6.24
C LEU A 158 4.23 10.04 -6.35
N TYR A 159 2.90 10.00 -6.48
CA TYR A 159 2.18 8.74 -6.68
C TYR A 159 2.56 8.02 -7.97
N LYS A 160 2.89 8.75 -9.03
CA LYS A 160 3.26 8.20 -10.33
C LYS A 160 4.68 7.66 -10.39
N HIS A 161 5.63 8.32 -9.73
CA HIS A 161 7.07 8.08 -9.91
C HIS A 161 7.75 7.45 -8.70
N THR A 162 7.03 7.27 -7.59
CA THR A 162 7.58 6.71 -6.36
C THR A 162 6.73 5.58 -5.81
N PRO A 163 7.28 4.69 -4.97
CA PRO A 163 6.52 3.62 -4.32
C PRO A 163 5.57 4.09 -3.20
N VAL A 164 5.24 5.37 -3.10
CA VAL A 164 4.09 5.85 -2.30
C VAL A 164 2.78 5.28 -2.84
N SER A 165 2.72 4.98 -4.14
CA SER A 165 1.71 4.11 -4.73
C SER A 165 2.41 2.90 -5.33
N TYR A 166 2.22 1.74 -4.75
CA TYR A 166 2.92 0.51 -5.09
C TYR A 166 1.94 -0.57 -5.55
N THR A 167 2.24 -1.19 -6.67
CA THR A 167 1.45 -2.32 -7.17
C THR A 167 2.07 -3.63 -6.71
N HIS A 168 1.36 -4.32 -5.82
CA HIS A 168 1.71 -5.63 -5.34
C HIS A 168 1.24 -6.69 -6.33
N LEU A 169 2.16 -7.48 -6.85
CA LEU A 169 1.89 -8.47 -7.88
C LEU A 169 2.02 -9.88 -7.32
N ARG A 170 0.96 -10.66 -7.50
CA ARG A 170 0.82 -12.11 -7.40
C ARG A 170 0.54 -12.70 -6.03
N ALA A 171 -0.59 -13.34 -5.95
CA ALA A 171 -0.71 -14.54 -5.14
C ALA A 171 -0.18 -15.73 -5.91
#